data_b705d541ea19d7858074e549e666cdcf
#
_entry.id   b705d541ea19d7858074e549e666cdcf
#
_cell.length_a   1.000
_cell.length_b   1.000
_cell.length_c   1.000
_cell.angle_alpha   90.00
_cell.angle_beta   90.00
_cell.angle_gamma   90.00
#
_symmetry.space_group_name_H-M   'P 1'
#
loop_
_entity.id
_entity.type
_entity.pdbx_description
1 polymer ?
#
loop_
_entity_poly.entity_id
_entity_poly.type
_entity_poly.pdbx_seq_one_letter_code
_entity_poly.pdbx_strand_id
1 'polypeptide(L)'
;MSDEAPHLLTEEVDGILIATLNRPEKLNAITAQMMQLFEQALLHFRDTPDLKVMLIRSTGRYFCSGADLRSGGGAQSSGRTGSQIRETHRIGLNGMHRIYDEMEHIEKPIVAAHHAACVGGGLEMSLSCDFRLAAKSAKYSFPEGLFGVLPASNGVSRLTRICGPHWARYLVMANIIADAEEARIMGLVHRVFADETFEEDVMSFCRHLAKQNGEQMGAAKIAIELAYEVGRDQGRHVERLANSALMLNPDYLEGIRRYVEGIGKGGKG
;
A
#
# COMPACT_ATOMS: atom_id res chain seq x y z
N MET A 1 18.53 26.64 -8.21
CA MET A 1 18.02 25.32 -7.81
C MET A 1 17.79 25.43 -6.33
N SER A 2 16.57 25.30 -5.84
CA SER A 2 16.25 25.41 -4.41
C SER A 2 16.92 24.27 -3.66
N ASP A 3 17.57 24.59 -2.57
CA ASP A 3 18.28 23.67 -1.64
C ASP A 3 17.29 22.87 -0.77
N GLU A 4 16.09 22.60 -1.33
CA GLU A 4 15.01 21.90 -0.62
C GLU A 4 15.22 20.40 -0.76
N ALA A 5 15.22 19.69 0.37
CA ALA A 5 15.40 18.24 0.39
C ALA A 5 14.32 17.54 -0.45
N PRO A 6 14.62 16.42 -1.11
CA PRO A 6 13.63 15.70 -1.91
C PRO A 6 12.48 15.20 -1.04
N HIS A 7 11.26 15.28 -1.58
CA HIS A 7 10.03 14.91 -0.86
C HIS A 7 9.88 13.39 -0.65
N LEU A 8 10.69 12.59 -1.31
CA LEU A 8 10.85 11.15 -1.11
C LEU A 8 12.32 10.80 -1.10
N LEU A 9 12.73 9.99 -0.14
CA LEU A 9 14.06 9.39 -0.07
C LEU A 9 13.96 7.90 -0.38
N THR A 10 14.98 7.34 -1.01
CA THR A 10 15.07 5.90 -1.28
C THR A 10 16.40 5.35 -0.77
N GLU A 11 16.36 4.15 -0.21
CA GLU A 11 17.55 3.37 0.15
C GLU A 11 17.29 1.88 -0.09
N GLU A 12 18.34 1.12 -0.31
CA GLU A 12 18.28 -0.32 -0.54
C GLU A 12 19.03 -1.06 0.57
N VAL A 13 18.33 -1.97 1.24
CA VAL A 13 18.91 -2.76 2.36
C VAL A 13 18.38 -4.20 2.25
N ASP A 14 19.27 -5.17 2.20
CA ASP A 14 18.91 -6.60 2.24
C ASP A 14 17.89 -7.03 1.16
N GLY A 15 17.92 -6.44 -0.03
CA GLY A 15 16.93 -6.69 -1.10
C GLY A 15 15.58 -6.01 -0.87
N ILE A 16 15.53 -5.05 0.05
CA ILE A 16 14.36 -4.24 0.36
C ILE A 16 14.60 -2.82 -0.16
N LEU A 17 13.74 -2.31 -1.04
CA LEU A 17 13.70 -0.89 -1.39
C LEU A 17 12.85 -0.15 -0.36
N ILE A 18 13.45 0.76 0.38
CA ILE A 18 12.77 1.60 1.37
C ILE A 18 12.50 2.96 0.75
N ALA A 19 11.23 3.30 0.60
CA ALA A 19 10.74 4.59 0.15
C ALA A 19 10.22 5.39 1.35
N THR A 20 10.91 6.47 1.70
CA THR A 20 10.58 7.29 2.87
C THR A 20 9.97 8.61 2.43
N LEU A 21 8.69 8.85 2.77
CA LEU A 21 8.05 10.16 2.59
C LEU A 21 8.77 11.18 3.48
N ASN A 22 9.31 12.24 2.88
CA ASN A 22 10.22 13.15 3.54
C ASN A 22 9.82 14.61 3.39
N ARG A 23 8.68 14.95 3.94
CA ARG A 23 8.16 16.33 4.02
C ARG A 23 7.50 16.56 5.38
N PRO A 24 8.22 16.29 6.50
CA PRO A 24 7.63 16.25 7.85
C PRO A 24 7.02 17.58 8.29
N GLU A 25 7.59 18.72 7.86
CA GLU A 25 7.11 20.08 8.16
C GLU A 25 5.73 20.39 7.52
N LYS A 26 5.32 19.62 6.51
CA LYS A 26 4.01 19.66 5.87
C LYS A 26 3.22 18.36 6.07
N LEU A 27 3.53 17.62 7.15
CA LEU A 27 2.86 16.37 7.52
C LEU A 27 2.86 15.33 6.37
N ASN A 28 3.91 15.31 5.57
CA ASN A 28 4.06 14.45 4.39
C ASN A 28 2.87 14.55 3.40
N ALA A 29 2.29 15.76 3.25
CA ALA A 29 1.25 15.99 2.25
C ALA A 29 1.77 15.68 0.84
N ILE A 30 0.96 14.98 0.05
CA ILE A 30 1.28 14.51 -1.29
C ILE A 30 1.41 15.68 -2.25
N THR A 31 2.56 15.75 -2.93
CA THR A 31 2.86 16.76 -3.97
C THR A 31 3.15 16.07 -5.30
N ALA A 32 3.11 16.83 -6.39
CA ALA A 32 3.51 16.34 -7.71
C ALA A 32 4.96 15.82 -7.71
N GLN A 33 5.89 16.51 -7.04
CA GLN A 33 7.27 16.06 -6.89
C GLN A 33 7.36 14.72 -6.14
N MET A 34 6.65 14.58 -5.02
CA MET A 34 6.61 13.31 -4.26
C MET A 34 6.13 12.17 -5.15
N MET A 35 5.04 12.38 -5.91
CA MET A 35 4.49 11.34 -6.78
C MET A 35 5.43 10.98 -7.93
N GLN A 36 6.13 11.97 -8.52
CA GLN A 36 7.13 11.71 -9.56
C GLN A 36 8.30 10.87 -9.04
N LEU A 37 8.82 11.21 -7.85
CA LEU A 37 9.91 10.43 -7.21
C LEU A 37 9.42 9.03 -6.82
N PHE A 38 8.18 8.92 -6.36
CA PHE A 38 7.56 7.65 -6.01
C PHE A 38 7.38 6.74 -7.24
N GLU A 39 6.92 7.29 -8.37
CA GLU A 39 6.83 6.55 -9.64
C GLU A 39 8.20 6.02 -10.07
N GLN A 40 9.26 6.84 -9.99
CA GLN A 40 10.63 6.42 -10.30
C GLN A 40 11.10 5.27 -9.40
N ALA A 41 10.86 5.38 -8.08
CA ALA A 41 11.19 4.34 -7.12
C ALA A 41 10.41 3.04 -7.38
N LEU A 42 9.13 3.14 -7.72
CA LEU A 42 8.26 2.01 -8.02
C LEU A 42 8.72 1.26 -9.28
N LEU A 43 9.04 1.99 -10.35
CA LEU A 43 9.56 1.39 -11.59
C LEU A 43 10.94 0.76 -11.38
N HIS A 44 11.81 1.41 -10.62
CA HIS A 44 13.09 0.84 -10.22
C HIS A 44 12.91 -0.47 -9.44
N PHE A 45 12.00 -0.49 -8.46
CA PHE A 45 11.66 -1.70 -7.70
C PHE A 45 11.15 -2.83 -8.62
N ARG A 46 10.24 -2.49 -9.53
CA ARG A 46 9.69 -3.45 -10.49
C ARG A 46 10.78 -4.10 -11.33
N ASP A 47 11.65 -3.27 -11.91
CA ASP A 47 12.61 -3.65 -12.95
C ASP A 47 13.94 -4.21 -12.40
N THR A 48 14.15 -4.18 -11.07
CA THR A 48 15.37 -4.69 -10.41
C THR A 48 15.11 -6.05 -9.78
N PRO A 49 15.59 -7.17 -10.35
CA PRO A 49 15.30 -8.53 -9.87
C PRO A 49 15.77 -8.82 -8.44
N ASP A 50 16.82 -8.15 -7.97
CA ASP A 50 17.39 -8.35 -6.62
C ASP A 50 16.58 -7.66 -5.52
N LEU A 51 15.75 -6.68 -5.87
CA LEU A 51 14.80 -6.07 -4.95
C LEU A 51 13.57 -6.97 -4.81
N LYS A 52 13.32 -7.47 -3.61
CA LYS A 52 12.27 -8.46 -3.30
C LYS A 52 11.05 -7.85 -2.63
N VAL A 53 11.22 -6.77 -1.88
CA VAL A 53 10.17 -6.10 -1.10
C VAL A 53 10.32 -4.59 -1.25
N MET A 54 9.21 -3.87 -1.38
CA MET A 54 9.19 -2.42 -1.21
C MET A 54 8.57 -2.07 0.13
N LEU A 55 9.26 -1.25 0.94
CA LEU A 55 8.76 -0.69 2.18
C LEU A 55 8.49 0.79 2.01
N ILE A 56 7.26 1.23 2.26
CA ILE A 56 6.87 2.64 2.30
C ILE A 56 6.76 3.06 3.76
N ARG A 57 7.57 4.03 4.16
CA ARG A 57 7.54 4.64 5.49
C ARG A 57 7.60 6.16 5.39
N SER A 58 7.65 6.86 6.51
CA SER A 58 7.71 8.32 6.50
C SER A 58 8.40 8.88 7.72
N THR A 59 8.82 10.13 7.64
CA THR A 59 9.42 10.90 8.74
C THR A 59 8.39 11.79 9.42
N GLY A 60 8.71 12.28 10.63
CA GLY A 60 7.91 13.28 11.34
C GLY A 60 6.69 12.71 12.06
N ARG A 61 5.71 13.58 12.37
CA ARG A 61 4.58 13.26 13.26
C ARG A 61 3.34 12.66 12.56
N TYR A 62 3.37 12.53 11.22
CA TYR A 62 2.32 11.90 10.41
C TYR A 62 2.96 10.94 9.43
N PHE A 63 2.30 9.84 9.15
CA PHE A 63 2.66 9.05 7.99
C PHE A 63 2.37 9.88 6.73
N CYS A 64 1.14 10.31 6.53
CA CYS A 64 0.76 11.20 5.43
C CYS A 64 -0.59 11.87 5.74
N SER A 65 -0.70 13.18 5.51
CA SER A 65 -1.93 13.95 5.72
C SER A 65 -2.83 14.03 4.48
N GLY A 66 -2.52 13.29 3.40
CA GLY A 66 -3.27 13.33 2.14
C GLY A 66 -2.77 14.37 1.16
N ALA A 67 -3.63 14.79 0.24
CA ALA A 67 -3.28 15.76 -0.81
C ALA A 67 -2.86 17.12 -0.22
N ASP A 68 -1.85 17.77 -0.82
CA ASP A 68 -1.48 19.14 -0.45
C ASP A 68 -2.53 20.15 -0.96
N LEU A 69 -3.50 20.47 -0.10
CA LEU A 69 -4.59 21.40 -0.41
C LEU A 69 -4.14 22.86 -0.57
N ARG A 70 -2.92 23.19 -0.11
CA ARG A 70 -2.39 24.57 -0.16
C ARG A 70 -1.69 24.88 -1.49
N SER A 71 -1.17 23.86 -2.17
CA SER A 71 -0.47 24.02 -3.46
C SER A 71 -1.40 24.09 -4.68
N GLY A 72 -2.70 24.32 -4.49
CA GLY A 72 -3.63 24.72 -5.55
C GLY A 72 -4.69 23.69 -5.96
N GLY A 73 -4.77 22.53 -5.30
CA GLY A 73 -5.76 21.50 -5.67
C GLY A 73 -7.22 21.82 -5.30
N GLY A 74 -7.45 22.62 -4.25
CA GLY A 74 -8.80 22.88 -3.72
C GLY A 74 -9.43 24.22 -4.10
N ALA A 75 -8.64 25.22 -4.44
CA ALA A 75 -9.13 26.61 -4.57
C ALA A 75 -9.57 27.01 -6.00
N GLN A 76 -9.46 26.13 -7.00
CA GLN A 76 -9.69 26.47 -8.42
C GLN A 76 -11.08 26.13 -8.94
N SER A 77 -12.05 25.81 -8.09
CA SER A 77 -13.40 25.43 -8.55
C SER A 77 -14.34 26.60 -8.79
N SER A 78 -14.02 27.82 -8.31
CA SER A 78 -14.90 28.99 -8.49
C SER A 78 -14.97 29.39 -9.98
N GLY A 79 -16.18 29.41 -10.52
CA GLY A 79 -16.45 29.79 -11.90
C GLY A 79 -16.29 28.68 -12.95
N ARG A 80 -15.93 27.44 -12.55
CA ARG A 80 -15.83 26.29 -13.44
C ARG A 80 -17.15 25.51 -13.52
N THR A 81 -17.45 24.98 -14.68
CA THR A 81 -18.56 24.03 -14.87
C THR A 81 -18.19 22.64 -14.32
N GLY A 82 -19.20 21.83 -13.99
CA GLY A 82 -18.97 20.44 -13.56
C GLY A 82 -18.19 19.61 -14.59
N SER A 83 -18.33 19.89 -15.90
CA SER A 83 -17.55 19.25 -16.97
C SER A 83 -16.06 19.60 -16.86
N GLN A 84 -15.73 20.87 -16.67
CA GLN A 84 -14.35 21.34 -16.55
C GLN A 84 -13.67 20.79 -15.29
N ILE A 85 -14.39 20.71 -14.18
CA ILE A 85 -13.88 20.09 -12.95
C ILE A 85 -13.61 18.61 -13.18
N ARG A 86 -14.55 17.88 -13.78
CA ARG A 86 -14.39 16.45 -14.08
C ARG A 86 -13.23 16.17 -15.03
N GLU A 87 -13.02 17.02 -16.05
CA GLU A 87 -11.88 16.92 -16.96
C GLU A 87 -10.55 17.17 -16.24
N THR A 88 -10.49 18.17 -15.36
CA THR A 88 -9.32 18.45 -14.53
C THR A 88 -8.97 17.25 -13.64
N HIS A 89 -9.97 16.62 -13.02
CA HIS A 89 -9.76 15.41 -12.23
C HIS A 89 -9.28 14.23 -13.09
N ARG A 90 -9.90 14.01 -14.24
CA ARG A 90 -9.52 12.94 -15.18
C ARG A 90 -8.08 13.07 -15.65
N ILE A 91 -7.60 14.29 -15.92
CA ILE A 91 -6.23 14.55 -16.37
C ILE A 91 -5.27 14.57 -15.18
N GLY A 92 -5.59 15.33 -14.14
CA GLY A 92 -4.70 15.55 -12.98
C GLY A 92 -4.50 14.33 -12.09
N LEU A 93 -5.56 13.55 -11.85
CA LEU A 93 -5.48 12.34 -11.01
C LEU A 93 -5.02 11.10 -11.79
N ASN A 94 -5.06 11.11 -13.11
CA ASN A 94 -4.71 9.94 -13.93
C ASN A 94 -3.28 9.44 -13.70
N GLY A 95 -2.33 10.34 -13.48
CA GLY A 95 -0.94 9.95 -13.13
C GLY A 95 -0.87 9.19 -11.80
N MET A 96 -1.54 9.71 -10.78
CA MET A 96 -1.59 9.09 -9.44
C MET A 96 -2.33 7.75 -9.47
N HIS A 97 -3.45 7.67 -10.21
CA HIS A 97 -4.18 6.40 -10.38
C HIS A 97 -3.31 5.32 -11.01
N ARG A 98 -2.57 5.64 -12.07
CA ARG A 98 -1.66 4.67 -12.70
C ARG A 98 -0.58 4.17 -11.76
N ILE A 99 -0.04 5.04 -10.89
CA ILE A 99 0.95 4.64 -9.89
C ILE A 99 0.33 3.66 -8.88
N TYR A 100 -0.88 3.94 -8.38
CA TYR A 100 -1.57 3.08 -7.44
C TYR A 100 -1.98 1.73 -8.08
N ASP A 101 -2.43 1.76 -9.33
CA ASP A 101 -2.74 0.54 -10.08
C ASP A 101 -1.47 -0.29 -10.35
N GLU A 102 -0.33 0.36 -10.68
CA GLU A 102 0.96 -0.32 -10.84
C GLU A 102 1.41 -1.00 -9.55
N MET A 103 1.18 -0.40 -8.37
CA MET A 103 1.47 -1.03 -7.08
C MET A 103 0.72 -2.35 -6.89
N GLU A 104 -0.51 -2.45 -7.39
CA GLU A 104 -1.32 -3.67 -7.36
C GLU A 104 -0.84 -4.70 -8.40
N HIS A 105 -0.33 -4.25 -9.55
CA HIS A 105 0.11 -5.13 -10.65
C HIS A 105 1.53 -5.70 -10.48
N ILE A 106 2.41 -5.01 -9.75
CA ILE A 106 3.78 -5.51 -9.51
C ILE A 106 3.73 -6.81 -8.71
N GLU A 107 4.30 -7.88 -9.27
CA GLU A 107 4.33 -9.22 -8.68
C GLU A 107 5.33 -9.38 -7.51
N LYS A 108 5.59 -8.29 -6.80
CA LYS A 108 6.45 -8.24 -5.62
C LYS A 108 5.70 -7.55 -4.48
N PRO A 109 5.90 -7.96 -3.21
CA PRO A 109 5.19 -7.40 -2.08
C PRO A 109 5.58 -5.95 -1.79
N ILE A 110 4.56 -5.13 -1.54
CA ILE A 110 4.69 -3.75 -1.11
C ILE A 110 4.08 -3.60 0.30
N VAL A 111 4.86 -3.08 1.23
CA VAL A 111 4.51 -2.91 2.64
C VAL A 111 4.38 -1.43 2.97
N ALA A 112 3.25 -1.00 3.54
CA ALA A 112 3.11 0.33 4.14
C ALA A 112 3.27 0.24 5.66
N ALA A 113 4.15 1.06 6.23
CA ALA A 113 4.44 1.11 7.66
C ALA A 113 3.98 2.44 8.27
N HIS A 114 2.85 2.40 8.96
CA HIS A 114 2.19 3.57 9.53
C HIS A 114 2.64 3.78 10.98
N HIS A 115 3.70 4.57 11.19
CA HIS A 115 4.14 4.92 12.56
C HIS A 115 3.21 5.97 13.23
N ALA A 116 2.36 6.65 12.44
CA ALA A 116 1.50 7.73 12.89
C ALA A 116 0.27 7.87 11.97
N ALA A 117 -0.46 8.99 12.06
CA ALA A 117 -1.69 9.21 11.31
C ALA A 117 -1.48 9.11 9.77
N CYS A 118 -2.34 8.32 9.13
CA CYS A 118 -2.43 8.09 7.71
C CYS A 118 -3.82 8.51 7.23
N VAL A 119 -3.91 9.60 6.45
CA VAL A 119 -5.16 10.33 6.22
C VAL A 119 -5.40 10.60 4.74
N GLY A 120 -6.66 10.51 4.30
CA GLY A 120 -7.10 10.89 2.96
C GLY A 120 -6.30 10.23 1.85
N GLY A 121 -5.75 11.00 0.92
CA GLY A 121 -4.92 10.49 -0.19
C GLY A 121 -3.73 9.64 0.24
N GLY A 122 -3.17 9.85 1.46
CA GLY A 122 -2.14 8.99 2.01
C GLY A 122 -2.67 7.60 2.37
N LEU A 123 -3.90 7.53 2.88
CA LEU A 123 -4.57 6.26 3.12
C LEU A 123 -4.98 5.59 1.80
N GLU A 124 -5.44 6.36 0.79
CA GLU A 124 -5.74 5.85 -0.54
C GLU A 124 -4.52 5.15 -1.18
N MET A 125 -3.33 5.78 -1.10
CA MET A 125 -2.07 5.18 -1.54
C MET A 125 -1.77 3.88 -0.79
N SER A 126 -1.95 3.89 0.52
CA SER A 126 -1.70 2.73 1.38
C SER A 126 -2.63 1.55 1.09
N LEU A 127 -3.87 1.80 0.63
CA LEU A 127 -4.80 0.74 0.22
C LEU A 127 -4.32 -0.05 -1.00
N SER A 128 -3.41 0.51 -1.81
CA SER A 128 -2.81 -0.18 -2.97
C SER A 128 -1.58 -1.03 -2.59
N CYS A 129 -1.17 -1.02 -1.32
CA CYS A 129 -0.12 -1.90 -0.81
C CYS A 129 -0.67 -3.28 -0.45
N ASP A 130 0.18 -4.31 -0.52
CA ASP A 130 -0.19 -5.67 -0.12
C ASP A 130 -0.35 -5.78 1.40
N PHE A 131 0.59 -5.17 2.13
CA PHE A 131 0.62 -5.23 3.59
C PHE A 131 0.58 -3.83 4.20
N ARG A 132 -0.19 -3.67 5.26
CA ARG A 132 -0.27 -2.47 6.10
C ARG A 132 0.04 -2.86 7.53
N LEU A 133 1.11 -2.27 8.07
CA LEU A 133 1.57 -2.47 9.45
C LEU A 133 1.41 -1.15 10.20
N ALA A 134 0.96 -1.19 11.43
CA ALA A 134 0.65 -0.01 12.23
C ALA A 134 1.46 0.00 13.53
N ALA A 135 1.97 1.16 13.92
CA ALA A 135 2.30 1.43 15.30
C ALA A 135 1.02 1.65 16.12
N LYS A 136 1.06 1.43 17.42
CA LYS A 136 -0.08 1.61 18.32
C LYS A 136 -0.64 3.04 18.30
N SER A 137 0.20 4.04 18.06
CA SER A 137 -0.17 5.45 17.94
C SER A 137 -0.79 5.83 16.59
N ALA A 138 -0.79 4.94 15.59
CA ALA A 138 -1.34 5.23 14.26
C ALA A 138 -2.86 5.50 14.30
N LYS A 139 -3.30 6.39 13.40
CA LYS A 139 -4.73 6.74 13.23
C LYS A 139 -5.08 6.83 11.76
N TYR A 140 -6.32 6.54 11.43
CA TYR A 140 -6.82 6.44 10.06
C TYR A 140 -8.10 7.23 9.88
N SER A 141 -8.21 8.02 8.81
CA SER A 141 -9.44 8.72 8.46
C SER A 141 -9.51 9.11 6.99
N PHE A 142 -10.73 9.31 6.52
CA PHE A 142 -11.04 9.93 5.24
C PHE A 142 -11.77 11.25 5.49
N PRO A 143 -11.06 12.39 5.58
CA PRO A 143 -11.68 13.69 5.89
C PRO A 143 -12.42 14.28 4.68
N GLU A 144 -12.40 13.67 3.52
CA GLU A 144 -12.99 14.14 2.27
C GLU A 144 -14.49 14.45 2.43
N GLY A 145 -15.21 13.66 3.23
CA GLY A 145 -16.61 13.91 3.54
C GLY A 145 -16.87 15.22 4.29
N LEU A 146 -15.90 15.73 5.05
CA LEU A 146 -15.98 17.03 5.72
C LEU A 146 -15.96 18.20 4.71
N PHE A 147 -15.42 17.95 3.53
CA PHE A 147 -15.40 18.92 2.41
C PHE A 147 -16.49 18.64 1.38
N GLY A 148 -17.38 17.68 1.62
CA GLY A 148 -18.46 17.29 0.72
C GLY A 148 -17.98 16.55 -0.56
N VAL A 149 -16.82 15.90 -0.50
CA VAL A 149 -16.26 15.12 -1.60
C VAL A 149 -15.94 13.69 -1.17
N LEU A 150 -15.55 12.84 -2.11
CA LEU A 150 -15.18 11.44 -1.86
C LEU A 150 -13.66 11.24 -1.95
N PRO A 151 -13.10 10.21 -1.30
CA PRO A 151 -11.78 9.68 -1.63
C PRO A 151 -11.77 9.21 -3.08
N ALA A 152 -11.19 10.02 -3.99
CA ALA A 152 -11.43 9.90 -5.43
C ALA A 152 -10.32 9.14 -6.19
N SER A 153 -9.31 8.62 -5.48
CA SER A 153 -8.24 7.82 -6.08
C SER A 153 -8.45 6.32 -5.86
N ASN A 154 -9.69 5.86 -6.12
CA ASN A 154 -10.18 4.50 -5.81
C ASN A 154 -10.22 4.17 -4.31
N GLY A 155 -10.14 5.17 -3.43
CA GLY A 155 -10.15 4.96 -1.98
C GLY A 155 -11.41 4.24 -1.50
N VAL A 156 -12.60 4.65 -1.99
CA VAL A 156 -13.86 4.00 -1.60
C VAL A 156 -13.91 2.54 -2.08
N SER A 157 -13.53 2.25 -3.32
CA SER A 157 -13.60 0.90 -3.88
C SER A 157 -12.59 -0.04 -3.23
N ARG A 158 -11.32 0.37 -3.08
CA ARG A 158 -10.28 -0.41 -2.40
C ARG A 158 -10.63 -0.65 -0.93
N LEU A 159 -11.05 0.39 -0.20
CA LEU A 159 -11.48 0.23 1.18
C LEU A 159 -12.64 -0.76 1.31
N THR A 160 -13.62 -0.69 0.40
CA THR A 160 -14.77 -1.61 0.43
C THR A 160 -14.36 -3.06 0.18
N ARG A 161 -13.39 -3.30 -0.72
CA ARG A 161 -12.85 -4.64 -0.96
C ARG A 161 -12.06 -5.18 0.23
N ILE A 162 -11.28 -4.33 0.89
CA ILE A 162 -10.43 -4.72 2.02
C ILE A 162 -11.24 -4.90 3.30
N CYS A 163 -12.07 -3.92 3.66
CA CYS A 163 -12.73 -3.87 4.96
C CYS A 163 -14.24 -4.26 4.90
N GLY A 164 -14.75 -4.50 3.70
CA GLY A 164 -16.18 -4.70 3.48
C GLY A 164 -16.99 -3.39 3.57
N PRO A 165 -18.24 -3.41 3.04
CA PRO A 165 -19.07 -2.21 2.94
C PRO A 165 -19.51 -1.64 4.30
N HIS A 166 -19.52 -2.46 5.35
CA HIS A 166 -19.88 -2.02 6.71
C HIS A 166 -18.86 -0.99 7.23
N TRP A 167 -17.57 -1.33 7.23
CA TRP A 167 -16.52 -0.47 7.70
C TRP A 167 -16.21 0.68 6.75
N ALA A 168 -16.40 0.48 5.43
CA ALA A 168 -16.28 1.58 4.48
C ALA A 168 -17.30 2.69 4.76
N ARG A 169 -18.57 2.34 5.10
CA ARG A 169 -19.55 3.34 5.54
C ARG A 169 -19.13 4.06 6.81
N TYR A 170 -18.55 3.35 7.77
CA TYR A 170 -18.12 3.91 9.04
C TYR A 170 -17.01 4.98 8.86
N LEU A 171 -15.99 4.66 8.05
CA LEU A 171 -14.88 5.59 7.79
C LEU A 171 -15.28 6.72 6.83
N VAL A 172 -15.95 6.43 5.72
CA VAL A 172 -16.19 7.40 4.64
C VAL A 172 -17.46 8.22 4.87
N MET A 173 -18.58 7.60 5.30
CA MET A 173 -19.85 8.33 5.47
C MET A 173 -19.96 9.00 6.84
N ALA A 174 -19.50 8.31 7.89
CA ALA A 174 -19.54 8.85 9.24
C ALA A 174 -18.31 9.71 9.59
N ASN A 175 -17.27 9.75 8.74
CA ASN A 175 -16.02 10.49 8.91
C ASN A 175 -15.33 10.20 10.26
N ILE A 176 -15.37 8.95 10.71
CA ILE A 176 -14.76 8.53 11.96
C ILE A 176 -13.24 8.43 11.80
N ILE A 177 -12.56 8.83 12.86
CA ILE A 177 -11.11 8.58 12.99
C ILE A 177 -10.95 7.26 13.74
N ALA A 178 -10.43 6.24 13.08
CA ALA A 178 -10.12 4.94 13.69
C ALA A 178 -8.71 4.94 14.28
N ASP A 179 -8.55 4.32 15.45
CA ASP A 179 -7.23 4.00 15.99
C ASP A 179 -6.65 2.72 15.35
N ALA A 180 -5.42 2.36 15.73
CA ALA A 180 -4.72 1.22 15.16
C ALA A 180 -5.41 -0.12 15.43
N GLU A 181 -6.00 -0.30 16.63
CA GLU A 181 -6.72 -1.54 16.97
C GLU A 181 -8.06 -1.64 16.26
N GLU A 182 -8.82 -0.54 16.17
CA GLU A 182 -10.03 -0.49 15.34
C GLU A 182 -9.69 -0.82 13.87
N ALA A 183 -8.62 -0.24 13.34
CA ALA A 183 -8.14 -0.53 11.98
C ALA A 183 -7.77 -2.00 11.78
N ARG A 184 -7.20 -2.67 12.78
CA ARG A 184 -6.92 -4.10 12.77
C ARG A 184 -8.20 -4.94 12.80
N ILE A 185 -9.17 -4.57 13.64
CA ILE A 185 -10.48 -5.24 13.69
C ILE A 185 -11.23 -5.11 12.36
N MET A 186 -11.13 -3.96 11.69
CA MET A 186 -11.71 -3.72 10.36
C MET A 186 -11.04 -4.53 9.24
N GLY A 187 -9.85 -5.09 9.48
CA GLY A 187 -9.01 -5.68 8.44
C GLY A 187 -8.24 -4.65 7.60
N LEU A 188 -8.24 -3.37 8.01
CA LEU A 188 -7.52 -2.30 7.32
C LEU A 188 -6.01 -2.47 7.47
N VAL A 189 -5.54 -2.88 8.65
CA VAL A 189 -4.14 -3.19 8.92
C VAL A 189 -3.97 -4.64 9.38
N HIS A 190 -2.83 -5.26 9.04
CA HIS A 190 -2.55 -6.66 9.32
C HIS A 190 -2.08 -6.88 10.76
N ARG A 191 -1.24 -5.97 11.27
CA ARG A 191 -0.66 -6.05 12.61
C ARG A 191 -0.51 -4.67 13.22
N VAL A 192 -0.59 -4.63 14.55
CA VAL A 192 -0.27 -3.47 15.38
C VAL A 192 0.90 -3.83 16.27
N PHE A 193 1.93 -3.01 16.28
CA PHE A 193 3.14 -3.16 17.08
C PHE A 193 3.23 -2.03 18.12
N ALA A 194 4.01 -2.25 19.17
CA ALA A 194 4.33 -1.19 20.13
C ALA A 194 5.15 -0.09 19.41
N ASP A 195 4.95 1.17 19.80
CA ASP A 195 5.62 2.30 19.16
C ASP A 195 7.16 2.19 19.28
N GLU A 196 7.64 1.66 20.41
CA GLU A 196 9.07 1.51 20.73
C GLU A 196 9.79 0.47 19.86
N THR A 197 9.08 -0.55 19.38
CA THR A 197 9.66 -1.65 18.59
C THR A 197 9.25 -1.60 17.12
N PHE A 198 8.39 -0.64 16.76
CA PHE A 198 7.72 -0.59 15.45
C PHE A 198 8.67 -0.71 14.26
N GLU A 199 9.75 0.08 14.24
CA GLU A 199 10.72 0.08 13.13
C GLU A 199 11.42 -1.28 12.98
N GLU A 200 11.81 -1.91 14.11
CA GLU A 200 12.46 -3.21 14.12
C GLU A 200 11.50 -4.33 13.68
N ASP A 201 10.26 -4.31 14.18
CA ASP A 201 9.22 -5.27 13.83
C ASP A 201 8.86 -5.19 12.33
N VAL A 202 8.74 -3.97 11.77
CA VAL A 202 8.51 -3.73 10.34
C VAL A 202 9.65 -4.30 9.52
N MET A 203 10.89 -3.98 9.85
CA MET A 203 12.06 -4.48 9.13
C MET A 203 12.19 -6.00 9.22
N SER A 204 11.86 -6.58 10.37
CA SER A 204 11.81 -8.05 10.56
C SER A 204 10.77 -8.69 9.63
N PHE A 205 9.58 -8.09 9.53
CA PHE A 205 8.53 -8.54 8.61
C PHE A 205 8.97 -8.44 7.15
N CYS A 206 9.58 -7.32 6.73
CA CYS A 206 10.09 -7.16 5.36
C CYS A 206 11.19 -8.18 5.03
N ARG A 207 12.13 -8.43 5.96
CA ARG A 207 13.16 -9.48 5.80
C ARG A 207 12.55 -10.88 5.75
N HIS A 208 11.46 -11.14 6.46
CA HIS A 208 10.72 -12.39 6.34
C HIS A 208 10.13 -12.55 4.94
N LEU A 209 9.50 -11.52 4.38
CA LEU A 209 8.98 -11.53 3.01
C LEU A 209 10.10 -11.74 1.97
N ALA A 210 11.22 -11.04 2.11
CA ALA A 210 12.35 -11.13 1.20
C ALA A 210 12.97 -12.55 1.09
N LYS A 211 12.73 -13.40 2.09
CA LYS A 211 13.17 -14.81 2.11
C LYS A 211 12.18 -15.78 1.47
N GLN A 212 10.95 -15.34 1.15
CA GLN A 212 9.95 -16.18 0.52
C GLN A 212 10.26 -16.41 -0.96
N ASN A 213 9.65 -17.43 -1.55
CA ASN A 213 9.75 -17.67 -2.98
C ASN A 213 9.03 -16.56 -3.77
N GLY A 214 9.77 -15.77 -4.54
CA GLY A 214 9.25 -14.61 -5.27
C GLY A 214 8.21 -14.98 -6.33
N GLU A 215 8.45 -16.07 -7.08
CA GLU A 215 7.51 -16.55 -8.11
C GLU A 215 6.17 -16.96 -7.48
N GLN A 216 6.22 -17.66 -6.34
CA GLN A 216 5.00 -18.04 -5.63
C GLN A 216 4.25 -16.81 -5.10
N MET A 217 4.96 -15.82 -4.55
CA MET A 217 4.32 -14.58 -4.06
C MET A 217 3.68 -13.79 -5.20
N GLY A 218 4.36 -13.65 -6.34
CA GLY A 218 3.82 -12.99 -7.51
C GLY A 218 2.56 -13.67 -8.03
N ALA A 219 2.61 -14.98 -8.22
CA ALA A 219 1.46 -15.77 -8.64
C ALA A 219 0.28 -15.68 -7.64
N ALA A 220 0.57 -15.69 -6.34
CA ALA A 220 -0.44 -15.53 -5.31
C ALA A 220 -1.10 -14.14 -5.36
N LYS A 221 -0.29 -13.07 -5.53
CA LYS A 221 -0.81 -11.70 -5.66
C LYS A 221 -1.77 -11.59 -6.84
N ILE A 222 -1.40 -12.06 -8.04
CA ILE A 222 -2.28 -12.07 -9.21
C ILE A 222 -3.59 -12.84 -8.92
N ALA A 223 -3.48 -14.03 -8.34
CA ALA A 223 -4.66 -14.85 -8.06
C ALA A 223 -5.61 -14.18 -7.05
N ILE A 224 -5.06 -13.51 -6.02
CA ILE A 224 -5.82 -12.76 -5.01
C ILE A 224 -6.53 -11.56 -5.63
N GLU A 225 -5.84 -10.75 -6.44
CA GLU A 225 -6.45 -9.60 -7.11
C GLU A 225 -7.58 -10.03 -8.06
N LEU A 226 -7.34 -11.07 -8.88
CA LEU A 226 -8.34 -11.59 -9.79
C LEU A 226 -9.55 -12.23 -9.09
N ALA A 227 -9.42 -12.68 -7.84
CA ALA A 227 -10.51 -13.31 -7.11
C ALA A 227 -11.75 -12.41 -6.92
N TYR A 228 -11.56 -11.09 -6.97
CA TYR A 228 -12.65 -10.11 -6.92
C TYR A 228 -13.23 -9.75 -8.29
N GLU A 229 -12.52 -10.04 -9.38
CA GLU A 229 -12.89 -9.63 -10.74
C GLU A 229 -13.54 -10.75 -11.54
N VAL A 230 -13.22 -12.00 -11.20
CA VAL A 230 -13.67 -13.18 -11.96
C VAL A 230 -14.59 -14.10 -11.14
N GLY A 231 -15.36 -14.94 -11.82
CA GLY A 231 -16.16 -15.96 -11.16
C GLY A 231 -15.28 -17.06 -10.54
N ARG A 232 -15.82 -17.73 -9.51
CA ARG A 232 -15.10 -18.80 -8.78
C ARG A 232 -14.49 -19.88 -9.68
N ASP A 233 -15.15 -20.26 -10.77
CA ASP A 233 -14.64 -21.30 -11.68
C ASP A 233 -13.45 -20.79 -12.51
N GLN A 234 -13.47 -19.52 -12.95
CA GLN A 234 -12.36 -18.89 -13.63
C GLN A 234 -11.18 -18.72 -12.68
N GLY A 235 -11.43 -18.25 -11.43
CA GLY A 235 -10.39 -18.16 -10.38
C GLY A 235 -9.67 -19.50 -10.17
N ARG A 236 -10.42 -20.59 -10.03
CA ARG A 236 -9.83 -21.95 -9.92
C ARG A 236 -8.94 -22.31 -11.12
N HIS A 237 -9.27 -21.86 -12.33
CA HIS A 237 -8.44 -22.12 -13.50
C HIS A 237 -7.14 -21.31 -13.47
N VAL A 238 -7.20 -20.05 -12.99
CA VAL A 238 -6.00 -19.22 -12.77
C VAL A 238 -5.07 -19.91 -11.76
N GLU A 239 -5.59 -20.28 -10.59
CA GLU A 239 -4.85 -21.00 -9.55
C GLU A 239 -4.21 -22.29 -10.07
N ARG A 240 -4.96 -23.09 -10.83
CA ARG A 240 -4.46 -24.35 -11.41
C ARG A 240 -3.31 -24.12 -12.39
N LEU A 241 -3.43 -23.12 -13.28
CA LEU A 241 -2.41 -22.81 -14.26
C LEU A 241 -1.14 -22.27 -13.59
N ALA A 242 -1.30 -21.33 -12.65
CA ALA A 242 -0.20 -20.77 -11.87
C ALA A 242 0.51 -21.88 -11.08
N ASN A 243 -0.23 -22.71 -10.35
CA ASN A 243 0.34 -23.79 -9.55
C ASN A 243 1.07 -24.83 -10.43
N SER A 244 0.54 -25.14 -11.63
CA SER A 244 1.21 -26.06 -12.57
C SER A 244 2.58 -25.52 -13.00
N ALA A 245 2.72 -24.22 -13.21
CA ALA A 245 4.01 -23.59 -13.53
C ALA A 245 4.96 -23.61 -12.33
N LEU A 246 4.45 -23.28 -11.12
CA LEU A 246 5.24 -23.29 -9.88
C LEU A 246 5.78 -24.69 -9.54
N MET A 247 5.05 -25.76 -9.83
CA MET A 247 5.50 -27.13 -9.60
C MET A 247 6.70 -27.54 -10.50
N LEU A 248 7.00 -26.79 -11.56
CA LEU A 248 8.19 -27.00 -12.39
C LEU A 248 9.44 -26.33 -11.78
N ASN A 249 9.27 -25.48 -10.77
CA ASN A 249 10.40 -24.85 -10.09
C ASN A 249 11.22 -25.92 -9.35
N PRO A 250 12.56 -25.94 -9.48
CA PRO A 250 13.43 -26.88 -8.75
C PRO A 250 13.23 -26.84 -7.23
N ASP A 251 12.88 -25.70 -6.68
CA ASP A 251 12.64 -25.51 -5.23
C ASP A 251 11.39 -26.24 -4.71
N TYR A 252 10.48 -26.66 -5.60
CA TYR A 252 9.21 -27.30 -5.19
C TYR A 252 9.44 -28.63 -4.45
N LEU A 253 10.19 -29.54 -5.03
CA LEU A 253 10.46 -30.84 -4.41
C LEU A 253 11.33 -30.71 -3.17
N GLU A 254 12.29 -29.80 -3.18
CA GLU A 254 13.12 -29.50 -2.01
C GLU A 254 12.29 -28.90 -0.88
N GLY A 255 11.33 -28.01 -1.18
CA GLY A 255 10.38 -27.44 -0.24
C GLY A 255 9.52 -28.53 0.44
N ILE A 256 8.98 -29.46 -0.37
CA ILE A 256 8.22 -30.62 0.17
C ILE A 256 9.08 -31.44 1.12
N ARG A 257 10.30 -31.78 0.69
CA ARG A 257 11.22 -32.57 1.53
C ARG A 257 11.48 -31.90 2.87
N ARG A 258 11.84 -30.62 2.89
CA ARG A 258 12.06 -29.83 4.11
C ARG A 258 10.83 -29.78 5.00
N TYR A 259 9.65 -29.59 4.42
CA TYR A 259 8.40 -29.56 5.17
C TYR A 259 8.11 -30.90 5.83
N VAL A 260 8.22 -32.02 5.09
CA VAL A 260 7.98 -33.38 5.61
C VAL A 260 8.98 -33.73 6.71
N GLU A 261 10.26 -33.40 6.53
CA GLU A 261 11.30 -33.61 7.56
C GLU A 261 11.08 -32.77 8.83
N GLY A 262 10.40 -31.63 8.72
CA GLY A 262 10.02 -30.74 9.82
C GLY A 262 8.80 -31.22 10.62
N ILE A 263 7.93 -32.05 10.02
CA ILE A 263 6.75 -32.59 10.68
C ILE A 263 7.18 -33.49 11.87
N GLY A 264 6.67 -33.15 13.04
CA GLY A 264 6.98 -33.89 14.29
C GLY A 264 8.24 -33.46 15.02
N LYS A 265 9.04 -32.52 14.49
CA LYS A 265 10.21 -31.98 15.17
C LYS A 265 9.95 -30.70 15.98
N GLY A 266 8.66 -30.42 16.32
CA GLY A 266 8.28 -29.37 17.26
C GLY A 266 8.80 -27.98 16.90
N GLY A 267 8.69 -27.58 15.63
CA GLY A 267 9.00 -26.23 15.21
C GLY A 267 7.89 -25.28 15.68
N LYS A 268 8.17 -24.42 16.66
CA LYS A 268 7.38 -23.22 16.90
C LYS A 268 7.55 -22.33 15.65
N GLY A 269 6.49 -22.22 14.84
CA GLY A 269 6.40 -21.26 13.76
C GLY A 269 6.13 -19.86 14.27
#